data_2735ac34534a9263c69b27f2b6616cda
#
_entry.id   2735ac34534a9263c69b27f2b6616cda
#
_cell.length_a   1.000
_cell.length_b   1.000
_cell.length_c   1.000
_cell.angle_alpha   90.00
_cell.angle_beta   90.00
_cell.angle_gamma   90.00
#
_symmetry.space_group_name_H-M   'P 1'
#
loop_
_entity.id
_entity.type
_entity.pdbx_description
1 polymer ?
#
loop_
_entity_poly.entity_id
_entity_poly.type
_entity_poly.pdbx_seq_one_letter_code
_entity_poly.pdbx_strand_id
1 'polypeptide(L)'
;MVNMTIDLGRGMVLRNPVMTASGTFGYGEEYTDFVDLAQLGGIIVKGTTLHPREGNPYPRMAETPSGMLNCVGLQNKGVQYFIDTIYPRIKDFDTNVLLNLSGSCLEDYVKGAEMVDALDKIPAIELNVSCPNVKQGGMAFGVTTTGIAQVVSEVRKVCHKHLMVKLSPNVTNIAEIALAAEAAGADSVSLINTLMGMAIDAEKRKPKLSVITGGLSGACVKPVALRMVWQVAKAVKIPVVGLGGISNATDAVEFMLAGASAIEIGTANFIDPAVSAKVVWGINEYCERHGFAQVAELTGALL
;
A
#
# COMPACT_ATOMS: atom_id res chain seq x y z
N MET A 1 6.91 -26.91 -11.17
CA MET A 1 6.89 -25.42 -11.29
C MET A 1 5.62 -24.92 -10.62
N VAL A 2 5.75 -24.08 -9.61
CA VAL A 2 4.61 -23.55 -8.83
C VAL A 2 3.85 -22.51 -9.67
N ASN A 3 2.52 -22.55 -9.64
CA ASN A 3 1.71 -21.46 -10.19
C ASN A 3 1.72 -20.28 -9.21
N MET A 4 2.38 -19.20 -9.60
CA MET A 4 2.54 -17.99 -8.76
C MET A 4 1.42 -16.96 -8.93
N THR A 5 0.43 -17.23 -9.79
CA THR A 5 -0.65 -16.28 -10.11
C THR A 5 -1.61 -16.06 -8.93
N ILE A 6 -1.98 -14.81 -8.69
CA ILE A 6 -2.98 -14.40 -7.70
C ILE A 6 -4.09 -13.59 -8.40
N ASP A 7 -5.34 -13.92 -8.13
CA ASP A 7 -6.51 -13.14 -8.55
C ASP A 7 -7.03 -12.33 -7.34
N LEU A 8 -7.00 -11.01 -7.47
CA LEU A 8 -7.54 -10.08 -6.47
C LEU A 8 -9.00 -9.68 -6.75
N GLY A 9 -9.61 -10.29 -7.75
CA GLY A 9 -10.98 -9.97 -8.17
C GLY A 9 -11.06 -8.80 -9.16
N ARG A 10 -12.24 -8.62 -9.76
CA ARG A 10 -12.55 -7.57 -10.76
C ARG A 10 -11.48 -7.45 -11.85
N GLY A 11 -10.98 -8.59 -12.35
CA GLY A 11 -9.97 -8.63 -13.41
C GLY A 11 -8.55 -8.23 -13.00
N MET A 12 -8.30 -7.98 -11.71
CA MET A 12 -6.96 -7.68 -11.20
C MET A 12 -6.20 -8.97 -10.92
N VAL A 13 -5.45 -9.44 -11.91
CA VAL A 13 -4.63 -10.66 -11.83
C VAL A 13 -3.16 -10.27 -11.74
N LEU A 14 -2.49 -10.77 -10.70
CA LEU A 14 -1.05 -10.63 -10.49
C LEU A 14 -0.33 -11.87 -10.99
N ARG A 15 0.80 -11.72 -11.70
CA ARG A 15 1.65 -12.86 -12.12
C ARG A 15 2.34 -13.58 -10.94
N ASN A 16 2.48 -12.88 -9.81
CA ASN A 16 2.94 -13.40 -8.53
C ASN A 16 2.45 -12.48 -7.38
N PRO A 17 2.49 -12.91 -6.11
CA PRO A 17 1.87 -12.17 -5.00
C PRO A 17 2.63 -10.89 -4.57
N VAL A 18 3.75 -10.53 -5.19
CA VAL A 18 4.61 -9.45 -4.69
C VAL A 18 4.40 -8.16 -5.45
N MET A 19 4.06 -7.10 -4.73
CA MET A 19 3.97 -5.73 -5.22
C MET A 19 4.93 -4.81 -4.43
N THR A 20 5.24 -3.64 -4.96
CA THR A 20 5.96 -2.60 -4.22
C THR A 20 4.99 -1.60 -3.61
N ALA A 21 5.24 -1.15 -2.38
CA ALA A 21 4.38 -0.20 -1.68
C ALA A 21 4.58 1.23 -2.19
N SER A 22 3.49 1.96 -2.29
CA SER A 22 3.50 3.38 -2.62
C SER A 22 4.41 4.20 -1.68
N GLY A 23 5.13 5.16 -2.28
CA GLY A 23 6.01 6.07 -1.55
C GLY A 23 7.43 5.57 -1.34
N THR A 24 7.75 4.33 -1.75
CA THR A 24 9.07 3.71 -1.59
C THR A 24 9.67 3.22 -2.90
N PHE A 25 8.96 3.38 -4.02
CA PHE A 25 9.38 2.87 -5.32
C PHE A 25 9.18 3.89 -6.46
N GLY A 26 9.03 5.17 -6.14
CA GLY A 26 8.84 6.23 -7.11
C GLY A 26 7.68 5.98 -8.06
N TYR A 27 7.94 6.05 -9.35
CA TYR A 27 7.04 5.67 -10.43
C TYR A 27 7.46 4.37 -11.13
N GLY A 28 8.49 3.69 -10.60
CA GLY A 28 9.07 2.46 -11.14
C GLY A 28 10.32 2.70 -11.98
N GLU A 29 10.40 3.79 -12.73
CA GLU A 29 11.54 4.10 -13.61
C GLU A 29 12.85 4.20 -12.82
N GLU A 30 12.79 4.73 -11.60
CA GLU A 30 13.94 4.93 -10.73
C GLU A 30 14.59 3.62 -10.26
N TYR A 31 13.92 2.50 -10.47
CA TYR A 31 14.36 1.18 -10.03
C TYR A 31 14.75 0.22 -11.16
N THR A 32 14.56 0.61 -12.42
CA THR A 32 14.82 -0.28 -13.58
C THR A 32 16.29 -0.71 -13.73
N ASP A 33 17.23 0.05 -13.18
CA ASP A 33 18.64 -0.33 -13.13
C ASP A 33 18.96 -1.42 -12.09
N PHE A 34 18.04 -1.68 -11.16
CA PHE A 34 18.22 -2.61 -10.04
C PHE A 34 17.34 -3.84 -10.11
N VAL A 35 16.18 -3.74 -10.75
CA VAL A 35 15.21 -4.82 -10.84
C VAL A 35 14.44 -4.77 -12.16
N ASP A 36 14.30 -5.93 -12.79
CA ASP A 36 13.39 -6.10 -13.91
C ASP A 36 11.94 -6.11 -13.38
N LEU A 37 11.16 -5.08 -13.74
CA LEU A 37 9.78 -4.93 -13.29
C LEU A 37 8.87 -6.08 -13.74
N ALA A 38 9.22 -6.78 -14.83
CA ALA A 38 8.52 -7.97 -15.29
C ALA A 38 8.56 -9.14 -14.29
N GLN A 39 9.48 -9.12 -13.32
CA GLN A 39 9.53 -10.11 -12.25
C GLN A 39 8.50 -9.87 -11.13
N LEU A 40 7.86 -8.70 -11.10
CA LEU A 40 6.94 -8.30 -10.03
C LEU A 40 5.48 -8.53 -10.44
N GLY A 41 4.63 -8.84 -9.49
CA GLY A 41 3.17 -8.91 -9.67
C GLY A 41 2.57 -7.54 -9.95
N GLY A 42 3.16 -6.48 -9.41
CA GLY A 42 2.76 -5.10 -9.64
C GLY A 42 3.64 -4.08 -8.92
N ILE A 43 3.49 -2.83 -9.32
CA ILE A 43 4.07 -1.68 -8.62
C ILE A 43 2.96 -0.70 -8.24
N ILE A 44 2.99 -0.19 -7.00
CA ILE A 44 2.08 0.86 -6.57
C ILE A 44 2.88 2.16 -6.55
N VAL A 45 2.58 3.03 -7.51
CA VAL A 45 3.35 4.24 -7.73
C VAL A 45 3.11 5.30 -6.64
N LYS A 46 3.90 6.34 -6.68
CA LYS A 46 3.88 7.45 -5.74
C LYS A 46 2.47 7.96 -5.48
N GLY A 47 2.11 8.10 -4.19
CA GLY A 47 0.82 8.64 -3.76
C GLY A 47 0.54 10.00 -4.37
N THR A 48 -0.59 10.11 -5.07
CA THR A 48 -0.99 11.25 -5.87
C THR A 48 -2.28 11.85 -5.32
N THR A 49 -2.39 13.16 -5.29
CA THR A 49 -3.57 13.92 -4.87
C THR A 49 -4.17 14.67 -6.06
N LEU A 50 -5.45 15.06 -6.00
CA LEU A 50 -6.09 15.82 -7.08
C LEU A 50 -5.27 17.06 -7.44
N HIS A 51 -4.87 17.83 -6.44
CA HIS A 51 -4.05 19.04 -6.60
C HIS A 51 -2.60 18.79 -6.16
N PRO A 52 -1.62 19.54 -6.67
CA PRO A 52 -0.22 19.48 -6.25
C PRO A 52 -0.05 19.72 -4.74
N ARG A 53 0.93 19.05 -4.13
CA ARG A 53 1.33 19.25 -2.73
C ARG A 53 2.85 19.35 -2.61
N GLU A 54 3.33 20.38 -1.93
CA GLU A 54 4.76 20.60 -1.67
C GLU A 54 5.33 19.64 -0.59
N GLY A 55 4.43 19.05 0.22
CA GLY A 55 4.83 18.26 1.38
C GLY A 55 5.23 19.12 2.58
N ASN A 56 5.72 18.48 3.62
CA ASN A 56 6.16 19.15 4.85
C ASN A 56 7.58 19.71 4.72
N PRO A 57 8.00 20.67 5.57
CA PRO A 57 9.38 21.14 5.66
C PRO A 57 10.35 20.04 6.07
N TYR A 58 11.65 20.24 5.82
CA TYR A 58 12.72 19.37 6.31
C TYR A 58 13.06 19.67 7.78
N PRO A 59 13.55 18.65 8.55
CA PRO A 59 13.79 17.25 8.18
C PRO A 59 12.49 16.43 8.14
N ARG A 60 12.37 15.56 7.13
CA ARG A 60 11.16 14.74 6.86
C ARG A 60 11.33 13.27 7.17
N MET A 61 12.53 12.82 7.40
CA MET A 61 12.87 11.41 7.64
C MET A 61 13.85 11.32 8.80
N ALA A 62 13.71 10.26 9.59
CA ALA A 62 14.62 9.94 10.69
C ALA A 62 14.72 8.43 10.87
N GLU A 63 15.94 7.93 11.03
CA GLU A 63 16.17 6.52 11.36
C GLU A 63 15.74 6.23 12.81
N THR A 64 15.26 5.02 13.00
CA THR A 64 14.94 4.43 14.30
C THR A 64 15.53 3.01 14.37
N PRO A 65 15.66 2.40 15.54
CA PRO A 65 16.04 0.99 15.64
C PRO A 65 15.13 0.11 14.78
N SER A 66 15.72 -0.64 13.82
CA SER A 66 15.03 -1.55 12.91
C SER A 66 13.91 -0.92 12.04
N GLY A 67 13.95 0.41 11.83
CA GLY A 67 12.93 1.08 11.03
C GLY A 67 13.25 2.53 10.75
N MET A 68 12.23 3.27 10.30
CA MET A 68 12.34 4.69 10.02
C MET A 68 11.04 5.42 10.28
N LEU A 69 11.16 6.71 10.60
CA LEU A 69 10.04 7.66 10.66
C LEU A 69 10.06 8.53 9.41
N ASN A 70 8.88 8.82 8.86
CA ASN A 70 8.73 9.82 7.82
C ASN A 70 7.53 10.74 8.06
N CYS A 71 7.66 11.95 7.59
CA CYS A 71 6.59 12.94 7.54
C CYS A 71 6.61 13.70 6.21
N VAL A 72 6.75 12.99 5.08
CA VAL A 72 6.87 13.61 3.73
C VAL A 72 5.69 14.53 3.39
N GLY A 73 4.48 14.19 3.83
CA GLY A 73 3.30 15.05 3.63
C GLY A 73 2.71 14.96 2.22
N LEU A 74 2.78 13.78 1.60
CA LEU A 74 2.22 13.51 0.26
C LEU A 74 2.74 14.45 -0.84
N GLN A 75 4.03 14.80 -0.82
CA GLN A 75 4.63 15.62 -1.89
C GLN A 75 4.39 14.97 -3.26
N ASN A 76 3.66 15.64 -4.13
CA ASN A 76 3.38 15.20 -5.50
C ASN A 76 2.90 16.38 -6.36
N LYS A 77 2.86 16.20 -7.68
CA LYS A 77 2.47 17.24 -8.64
C LYS A 77 1.00 17.18 -9.09
N GLY A 78 0.18 16.33 -8.46
CA GLY A 78 -1.25 16.19 -8.76
C GLY A 78 -1.58 15.19 -9.87
N VAL A 79 -2.86 14.78 -9.91
CA VAL A 79 -3.36 13.77 -10.87
C VAL A 79 -3.18 14.23 -12.32
N GLN A 80 -3.42 15.50 -12.63
CA GLN A 80 -3.26 15.99 -14.00
C GLN A 80 -1.81 15.85 -14.49
N TYR A 81 -0.83 16.20 -13.65
CA TYR A 81 0.59 15.99 -14.00
C TYR A 81 0.92 14.51 -14.16
N PHE A 82 0.35 13.65 -13.32
CA PHE A 82 0.51 12.20 -13.49
C PHE A 82 0.02 11.76 -14.87
N ILE A 83 -1.17 12.18 -15.28
CA ILE A 83 -1.78 11.82 -16.57
C ILE A 83 -0.93 12.33 -17.74
N ASP A 84 -0.53 13.59 -17.70
CA ASP A 84 0.11 14.25 -18.85
C ASP A 84 1.60 13.89 -18.99
N THR A 85 2.28 13.63 -17.86
CA THR A 85 3.74 13.53 -17.84
C THR A 85 4.25 12.15 -17.44
N ILE A 86 3.65 11.52 -16.42
CA ILE A 86 4.16 10.27 -15.87
C ILE A 86 3.55 9.06 -16.59
N TYR A 87 2.23 9.01 -16.68
CA TYR A 87 1.50 7.88 -17.26
C TYR A 87 2.01 7.48 -18.66
N PRO A 88 2.26 8.41 -19.63
CA PRO A 88 2.76 8.03 -20.94
C PRO A 88 4.10 7.27 -20.92
N ARG A 89 4.90 7.45 -19.88
CA ARG A 89 6.23 6.84 -19.73
C ARG A 89 6.17 5.44 -19.10
N ILE A 90 5.19 5.20 -18.21
CA ILE A 90 5.12 3.98 -17.39
C ILE A 90 4.00 3.02 -17.81
N LYS A 91 3.07 3.46 -18.66
CA LYS A 91 1.86 2.68 -19.04
C LYS A 91 2.17 1.35 -19.75
N ASP A 92 3.34 1.24 -20.37
CA ASP A 92 3.74 0.07 -21.14
C ASP A 92 4.77 -0.80 -20.38
N PHE A 93 4.95 -0.60 -19.08
CA PHE A 93 5.74 -1.51 -18.25
C PHE A 93 5.13 -2.91 -18.26
N ASP A 94 5.96 -3.92 -18.37
CA ASP A 94 5.54 -5.33 -18.29
C ASP A 94 5.28 -5.76 -16.83
N THR A 95 4.41 -5.02 -16.16
CA THR A 95 3.89 -5.32 -14.81
C THR A 95 2.60 -4.53 -14.59
N ASN A 96 1.81 -4.92 -13.57
CA ASN A 96 0.65 -4.12 -13.20
C ASN A 96 1.10 -2.80 -12.54
N VAL A 97 0.68 -1.67 -13.09
CA VAL A 97 0.92 -0.34 -12.51
C VAL A 97 -0.35 0.15 -11.83
N LEU A 98 -0.33 0.25 -10.50
CA LEU A 98 -1.45 0.74 -9.70
C LEU A 98 -1.16 2.18 -9.25
N LEU A 99 -2.18 3.04 -9.28
CA LEU A 99 -2.06 4.38 -8.73
C LEU A 99 -2.53 4.42 -7.28
N ASN A 100 -1.68 4.90 -6.36
CA ASN A 100 -2.11 5.26 -5.01
C ASN A 100 -2.74 6.65 -5.03
N LEU A 101 -4.04 6.73 -4.76
CA LEU A 101 -4.82 7.98 -4.78
C LEU A 101 -5.13 8.42 -3.35
N SER A 102 -4.85 9.69 -3.04
CA SER A 102 -5.16 10.30 -1.76
C SER A 102 -5.90 11.63 -1.96
N GLY A 103 -6.73 12.04 -1.02
CA GLY A 103 -7.48 13.29 -1.06
C GLY A 103 -7.45 14.04 0.27
N SER A 104 -7.77 15.33 0.24
CA SER A 104 -7.93 16.17 1.42
C SER A 104 -9.40 16.37 1.83
N CYS A 105 -10.33 16.08 0.92
CA CYS A 105 -11.77 16.07 1.12
C CYS A 105 -12.39 15.00 0.21
N LEU A 106 -13.68 14.72 0.40
CA LEU A 106 -14.40 13.71 -0.38
C LEU A 106 -14.35 14.00 -1.90
N GLU A 107 -14.51 15.26 -2.27
CA GLU A 107 -14.48 15.68 -3.68
C GLU A 107 -13.15 15.38 -4.35
N ASP A 108 -12.01 15.56 -3.64
CA ASP A 108 -10.68 15.24 -4.16
C ASP A 108 -10.57 13.76 -4.53
N TYR A 109 -11.09 12.86 -3.67
CA TYR A 109 -11.08 11.42 -3.91
C TYR A 109 -11.93 11.04 -5.14
N VAL A 110 -13.15 11.59 -5.21
CA VAL A 110 -14.10 11.27 -6.31
C VAL A 110 -13.55 11.78 -7.65
N LYS A 111 -13.17 13.05 -7.74
CA LYS A 111 -12.62 13.63 -8.98
C LYS A 111 -11.31 12.97 -9.40
N GLY A 112 -10.41 12.73 -8.41
CA GLY A 112 -9.16 12.03 -8.70
C GLY A 112 -9.38 10.62 -9.23
N ALA A 113 -10.32 9.87 -8.66
CA ALA A 113 -10.66 8.53 -9.10
C ALA A 113 -11.28 8.52 -10.50
N GLU A 114 -12.20 9.45 -10.80
CA GLU A 114 -12.82 9.60 -12.12
C GLU A 114 -11.77 9.86 -13.22
N MET A 115 -10.81 10.77 -12.95
CA MET A 115 -9.71 11.06 -13.88
C MET A 115 -8.82 9.84 -14.13
N VAL A 116 -8.54 9.05 -13.09
CA VAL A 116 -7.71 7.83 -13.21
C VAL A 116 -8.47 6.68 -13.84
N ASP A 117 -9.79 6.60 -13.65
CA ASP A 117 -10.65 5.56 -14.25
C ASP A 117 -10.59 5.60 -15.78
N ALA A 118 -10.38 6.78 -16.36
CA ALA A 118 -10.23 6.97 -17.80
C ALA A 118 -8.91 6.42 -18.40
N LEU A 119 -7.93 6.03 -17.57
CA LEU A 119 -6.61 5.55 -18.03
C LEU A 119 -6.67 4.04 -18.32
N ASP A 120 -6.54 3.63 -19.56
CA ASP A 120 -6.72 2.25 -20.03
C ASP A 120 -5.72 1.24 -19.45
N LYS A 121 -4.46 1.67 -19.19
CA LYS A 121 -3.37 0.81 -18.69
C LYS A 121 -3.17 0.80 -17.17
N ILE A 122 -4.01 1.51 -16.43
CA ILE A 122 -4.02 1.43 -14.96
C ILE A 122 -5.14 0.47 -14.55
N PRO A 123 -4.85 -0.76 -14.11
CA PRO A 123 -5.88 -1.76 -13.81
C PRO A 123 -6.58 -1.51 -12.48
N ALA A 124 -5.94 -0.81 -11.55
CA ALA A 124 -6.42 -0.64 -10.18
C ALA A 124 -6.04 0.71 -9.57
N ILE A 125 -6.86 1.17 -8.63
CA ILE A 125 -6.57 2.30 -7.75
C ILE A 125 -6.38 1.76 -6.33
N GLU A 126 -5.25 2.10 -5.67
CA GLU A 126 -5.09 1.96 -4.23
C GLU A 126 -5.56 3.26 -3.55
N LEU A 127 -6.73 3.22 -2.94
CA LEU A 127 -7.35 4.37 -2.27
C LEU A 127 -6.73 4.57 -0.89
N ASN A 128 -5.89 5.59 -0.74
CA ASN A 128 -5.20 5.89 0.51
C ASN A 128 -6.04 6.82 1.39
N VAL A 129 -6.76 6.27 2.33
CA VAL A 129 -7.66 6.99 3.24
C VAL A 129 -6.99 7.43 4.55
N SER A 130 -5.67 7.24 4.68
CA SER A 130 -4.92 7.50 5.92
C SER A 130 -4.52 8.97 6.12
N CYS A 131 -4.98 9.91 5.28
CA CYS A 131 -4.57 11.31 5.36
C CYS A 131 -5.21 12.00 6.59
N PRO A 132 -4.44 12.51 7.57
CA PRO A 132 -4.97 13.09 8.81
C PRO A 132 -5.58 14.50 8.64
N ASN A 133 -5.46 15.13 7.46
CA ASN A 133 -5.81 16.51 7.23
C ASN A 133 -7.15 16.68 6.50
N VAL A 134 -8.26 16.47 7.22
CA VAL A 134 -9.58 16.84 6.71
C VAL A 134 -9.98 18.19 7.30
N LYS A 135 -10.03 19.24 6.47
CA LYS A 135 -10.40 20.59 6.89
C LYS A 135 -11.88 20.77 7.26
N GLN A 136 -12.73 19.80 6.98
CA GLN A 136 -14.17 19.86 7.33
C GLN A 136 -14.51 18.74 8.32
N GLY A 137 -14.74 19.11 9.57
CA GLY A 137 -15.30 18.22 10.60
C GLY A 137 -14.30 17.43 11.43
N GLY A 138 -12.99 17.56 11.26
CA GLY A 138 -11.97 17.08 12.22
C GLY A 138 -11.74 15.57 12.28
N MET A 139 -12.36 14.73 11.45
CA MET A 139 -12.12 13.29 11.42
C MET A 139 -11.50 12.85 10.10
N ALA A 140 -10.35 12.15 10.18
CA ALA A 140 -9.75 11.48 9.03
C ALA A 140 -10.69 10.34 8.58
N PHE A 141 -11.00 10.27 7.29
CA PHE A 141 -11.93 9.28 6.72
C PHE A 141 -11.56 7.83 7.07
N GLY A 142 -10.28 7.52 7.14
CA GLY A 142 -9.78 6.15 7.34
C GLY A 142 -9.76 5.65 8.80
N VAL A 143 -10.25 6.42 9.78
CA VAL A 143 -10.21 6.01 11.19
C VAL A 143 -11.59 5.71 11.78
N THR A 144 -12.66 5.92 11.00
CA THR A 144 -14.03 5.59 11.41
C THR A 144 -14.74 4.78 10.34
N THR A 145 -15.66 3.88 10.74
CA THR A 145 -16.45 3.06 9.81
C THR A 145 -17.34 3.92 8.90
N THR A 146 -17.91 5.00 9.42
CA THR A 146 -18.71 5.94 8.63
C THR A 146 -17.89 6.71 7.62
N GLY A 147 -16.70 7.17 8.00
CA GLY A 147 -15.81 7.92 7.10
C GLY A 147 -15.31 7.06 5.94
N ILE A 148 -14.88 5.81 6.23
CA ILE A 148 -14.41 4.90 5.19
C ILE A 148 -15.55 4.48 4.26
N ALA A 149 -16.73 4.17 4.80
CA ALA A 149 -17.90 3.82 4.01
C ALA A 149 -18.29 4.96 3.07
N GLN A 150 -18.27 6.19 3.54
CA GLN A 150 -18.58 7.37 2.72
C GLN A 150 -17.61 7.53 1.56
N VAL A 151 -16.30 7.52 1.81
CA VAL A 151 -15.29 7.72 0.76
C VAL A 151 -15.34 6.58 -0.25
N VAL A 152 -15.36 5.33 0.22
CA VAL A 152 -15.35 4.16 -0.66
C VAL A 152 -16.59 4.10 -1.53
N SER A 153 -17.79 4.33 -0.96
CA SER A 153 -19.05 4.29 -1.72
C SER A 153 -19.13 5.40 -2.77
N GLU A 154 -18.68 6.62 -2.46
CA GLU A 154 -18.70 7.71 -3.44
C GLU A 154 -17.65 7.51 -4.55
N VAL A 155 -16.45 7.05 -4.21
CA VAL A 155 -15.43 6.69 -5.21
C VAL A 155 -15.90 5.53 -6.08
N ARG A 156 -16.56 4.52 -5.51
CA ARG A 156 -17.07 3.36 -6.27
C ARG A 156 -18.06 3.76 -7.37
N LYS A 157 -18.82 4.84 -7.19
CA LYS A 157 -19.78 5.31 -8.21
C LYS A 157 -19.12 5.74 -9.53
N VAL A 158 -17.89 6.22 -9.46
CA VAL A 158 -17.12 6.75 -10.60
C VAL A 158 -15.92 5.89 -11.00
N CYS A 159 -15.52 4.95 -10.17
CA CYS A 159 -14.38 4.07 -10.42
C CYS A 159 -14.87 2.68 -10.83
N HIS A 160 -14.59 2.25 -12.05
CA HIS A 160 -14.96 0.93 -12.58
C HIS A 160 -13.82 -0.09 -12.47
N LYS A 161 -12.60 0.39 -12.22
CA LYS A 161 -11.40 -0.41 -12.00
C LYS A 161 -11.44 -1.16 -10.67
N HIS A 162 -10.49 -2.05 -10.48
CA HIS A 162 -10.27 -2.67 -9.17
C HIS A 162 -9.94 -1.58 -8.13
N LEU A 163 -10.72 -1.54 -7.06
CA LEU A 163 -10.59 -0.57 -5.97
C LEU A 163 -10.04 -1.25 -4.73
N MET A 164 -8.76 -1.11 -4.49
CA MET A 164 -8.07 -1.54 -3.27
C MET A 164 -8.08 -0.40 -2.25
N VAL A 165 -8.44 -0.66 -1.00
CA VAL A 165 -8.52 0.38 0.05
C VAL A 165 -7.41 0.17 1.07
N LYS A 166 -6.48 1.16 1.17
CA LYS A 166 -5.33 1.10 2.08
C LYS A 166 -5.69 1.61 3.46
N LEU A 167 -5.68 0.70 4.44
CA LEU A 167 -6.13 0.93 5.80
C LEU A 167 -5.03 1.49 6.71
N SER A 168 -5.44 2.39 7.63
CA SER A 168 -4.57 2.91 8.69
C SER A 168 -4.50 1.94 9.86
N PRO A 169 -3.31 1.71 10.44
CA PRO A 169 -3.17 0.95 11.68
C PRO A 169 -3.54 1.75 12.94
N ASN A 170 -3.73 3.07 12.81
CA ASN A 170 -3.93 3.98 13.94
C ASN A 170 -5.41 4.00 14.36
N VAL A 171 -5.97 2.83 14.58
CA VAL A 171 -7.37 2.57 14.95
C VAL A 171 -7.44 1.51 16.04
N THR A 172 -8.53 1.49 16.80
CA THR A 172 -8.71 0.50 17.88
C THR A 172 -9.04 -0.88 17.30
N ASN A 173 -9.90 -0.95 16.28
CA ASN A 173 -10.34 -2.18 15.63
C ASN A 173 -10.26 -2.06 14.11
N ILE A 174 -9.21 -2.59 13.52
CA ILE A 174 -8.99 -2.50 12.06
C ILE A 174 -9.95 -3.39 11.28
N ALA A 175 -10.45 -4.48 11.88
CA ALA A 175 -11.39 -5.38 11.22
C ALA A 175 -12.75 -4.69 10.95
N GLU A 176 -13.23 -3.86 11.86
CA GLU A 176 -14.45 -3.07 11.65
C GLU A 176 -14.30 -2.07 10.49
N ILE A 177 -13.12 -1.46 10.37
CA ILE A 177 -12.80 -0.54 9.26
C ILE A 177 -12.76 -1.30 7.93
N ALA A 178 -12.16 -2.50 7.91
CA ALA A 178 -12.10 -3.35 6.72
C ALA A 178 -13.50 -3.82 6.28
N LEU A 179 -14.35 -4.25 7.21
CA LEU A 179 -15.74 -4.63 6.93
C LEU A 179 -16.56 -3.45 6.36
N ALA A 180 -16.34 -2.24 6.86
CA ALA A 180 -16.99 -1.05 6.33
C ALA A 180 -16.52 -0.71 4.90
N ALA A 181 -15.23 -0.92 4.58
CA ALA A 181 -14.69 -0.76 3.24
C ALA A 181 -15.27 -1.80 2.27
N GLU A 182 -15.34 -3.08 2.67
CA GLU A 182 -15.96 -4.16 1.90
C GLU A 182 -17.43 -3.87 1.61
N ALA A 183 -18.20 -3.53 2.63
CA ALA A 183 -19.62 -3.21 2.48
C ALA A 183 -19.89 -2.00 1.57
N ALA A 184 -18.92 -1.07 1.50
CA ALA A 184 -18.99 0.13 0.66
C ALA A 184 -18.55 -0.10 -0.78
N GLY A 185 -18.07 -1.31 -1.14
CA GLY A 185 -17.73 -1.69 -2.51
C GLY A 185 -16.24 -1.72 -2.83
N ALA A 186 -15.36 -1.86 -1.83
CA ALA A 186 -13.96 -2.21 -2.07
C ALA A 186 -13.85 -3.62 -2.67
N ASP A 187 -12.95 -3.81 -3.64
CA ASP A 187 -12.66 -5.12 -4.23
C ASP A 187 -11.58 -5.86 -3.44
N SER A 188 -10.68 -5.13 -2.78
CA SER A 188 -9.69 -5.65 -1.85
C SER A 188 -9.31 -4.59 -0.81
N VAL A 189 -8.61 -4.99 0.24
CA VAL A 189 -8.02 -4.06 1.22
C VAL A 189 -6.52 -4.31 1.34
N SER A 190 -5.73 -3.23 1.48
CA SER A 190 -4.30 -3.32 1.82
C SER A 190 -4.05 -2.75 3.22
N LEU A 191 -3.19 -3.39 3.99
CA LEU A 191 -2.82 -2.96 5.33
C LEU A 191 -1.45 -3.53 5.75
N ILE A 192 -0.66 -2.74 6.46
CA ILE A 192 -1.00 -1.48 7.13
C ILE A 192 -0.28 -0.28 6.47
N ASN A 193 -0.88 0.90 6.55
CA ASN A 193 -0.12 2.14 6.41
C ASN A 193 0.79 2.31 7.64
N THR A 194 1.49 3.44 7.78
CA THR A 194 2.47 3.64 8.83
C THR A 194 1.85 3.88 10.21
N LEU A 195 2.48 3.34 11.27
CA LEU A 195 2.12 3.62 12.65
C LEU A 195 2.58 5.03 13.05
N MET A 196 1.78 5.73 13.83
CA MET A 196 2.18 7.04 14.36
C MET A 196 3.31 6.87 15.39
N GLY A 197 4.40 7.59 15.19
CA GLY A 197 5.58 7.55 16.05
C GLY A 197 6.25 8.92 16.22
N MET A 198 7.24 8.98 17.09
CA MET A 198 8.02 10.18 17.40
C MET A 198 9.48 9.80 17.67
N ALA A 199 10.42 10.69 17.31
CA ALA A 199 11.81 10.59 17.73
C ALA A 199 12.34 11.96 18.21
N ILE A 200 13.16 11.94 19.25
CA ILE A 200 13.74 13.13 19.88
C ILE A 200 15.27 13.06 19.76
N ASP A 201 15.87 14.19 19.42
CA ASP A 201 17.31 14.44 19.64
C ASP A 201 17.46 14.94 21.09
N ALA A 202 17.93 14.07 21.96
CA ALA A 202 18.01 14.36 23.41
C ALA A 202 19.00 15.49 23.72
N GLU A 203 20.10 15.59 22.97
CA GLU A 203 21.11 16.61 23.19
C GLU A 203 20.56 18.00 22.80
N LYS A 204 19.86 18.07 21.68
CA LYS A 204 19.24 19.31 21.23
C LYS A 204 17.88 19.59 21.88
N ARG A 205 17.29 18.61 22.54
CA ARG A 205 15.95 18.64 23.16
C ARG A 205 14.88 19.09 22.14
N LYS A 206 14.95 18.50 20.92
CA LYS A 206 14.07 18.83 19.79
C LYS A 206 13.58 17.56 19.10
N PRO A 207 12.40 17.59 18.47
CA PRO A 207 11.97 16.52 17.59
C PRO A 207 12.97 16.32 16.45
N LYS A 208 13.17 15.07 15.99
CA LYS A 208 13.96 14.77 14.80
C LYS A 208 13.23 15.10 13.49
N LEU A 209 11.91 15.18 13.53
CA LEU A 209 11.06 15.55 12.38
C LEU A 209 10.52 16.95 12.53
N SER A 210 10.34 17.65 11.39
CA SER A 210 9.84 19.04 11.34
C SER A 210 8.43 19.21 11.90
N VAL A 211 7.58 18.18 11.83
CA VAL A 211 6.18 18.21 12.31
C VAL A 211 5.97 17.35 13.57
N ILE A 212 7.04 17.13 14.34
CA ILE A 212 7.08 16.41 15.61
C ILE A 212 6.87 14.90 15.45
N THR A 213 5.72 14.46 14.95
CA THR A 213 5.37 13.05 14.74
C THR A 213 5.49 12.65 13.28
N GLY A 214 5.63 11.34 13.01
CA GLY A 214 5.67 10.79 11.66
C GLY A 214 5.21 9.36 11.62
N GLY A 215 5.09 8.82 10.42
CA GLY A 215 4.76 7.43 10.21
C GLY A 215 5.98 6.53 10.40
N LEU A 216 5.88 5.58 11.32
CA LEU A 216 6.89 4.54 11.56
C LEU A 216 6.67 3.38 10.59
N SER A 217 7.74 2.93 9.95
CA SER A 217 7.78 1.80 9.02
C SER A 217 9.10 1.02 9.15
N GLY A 218 9.24 -0.09 8.43
CA GLY A 218 10.40 -0.98 8.48
C GLY A 218 10.16 -2.22 9.34
N ALA A 219 11.19 -3.04 9.56
CA ALA A 219 11.07 -4.36 10.20
C ALA A 219 10.44 -4.29 11.60
N CYS A 220 10.60 -3.17 12.31
CA CYS A 220 10.06 -2.97 13.66
C CYS A 220 8.52 -3.04 13.74
N VAL A 221 7.80 -2.79 12.63
CA VAL A 221 6.32 -2.82 12.63
C VAL A 221 5.74 -4.17 12.24
N LYS A 222 6.56 -5.14 11.76
CA LYS A 222 6.09 -6.44 11.26
C LYS A 222 5.14 -7.17 12.22
N PRO A 223 5.42 -7.33 13.52
CA PRO A 223 4.52 -8.08 14.40
C PRO A 223 3.14 -7.45 14.54
N VAL A 224 3.06 -6.12 14.47
CA VAL A 224 1.78 -5.39 14.54
C VAL A 224 1.02 -5.55 13.22
N ALA A 225 1.71 -5.37 12.09
CA ALA A 225 1.13 -5.52 10.76
C ALA A 225 0.59 -6.94 10.54
N LEU A 226 1.39 -7.96 10.86
CA LEU A 226 1.03 -9.37 10.72
C LEU A 226 -0.24 -9.72 11.52
N ARG A 227 -0.32 -9.29 12.80
CA ARG A 227 -1.51 -9.45 13.63
C ARG A 227 -2.73 -8.78 13.00
N MET A 228 -2.59 -7.56 12.48
CA MET A 228 -3.70 -6.82 11.87
C MET A 228 -4.19 -7.49 10.58
N VAL A 229 -3.27 -7.98 9.74
CA VAL A 229 -3.62 -8.74 8.53
C VAL A 229 -4.41 -9.99 8.90
N TRP A 230 -3.95 -10.76 9.90
CA TRP A 230 -4.66 -11.94 10.38
C TRP A 230 -6.08 -11.62 10.89
N GLN A 231 -6.26 -10.51 11.63
CA GLN A 231 -7.57 -10.08 12.11
C GLN A 231 -8.51 -9.72 10.96
N VAL A 232 -8.01 -8.96 9.97
CA VAL A 232 -8.81 -8.53 8.82
C VAL A 232 -9.16 -9.72 7.93
N ALA A 233 -8.20 -10.59 7.62
CA ALA A 233 -8.44 -11.77 6.79
C ALA A 233 -9.50 -12.73 7.35
N LYS A 234 -9.67 -12.76 8.69
CA LYS A 234 -10.76 -13.51 9.34
C LYS A 234 -12.11 -12.82 9.28
N ALA A 235 -12.13 -11.51 9.04
CA ALA A 235 -13.35 -10.73 9.09
C ALA A 235 -14.00 -10.50 7.72
N VAL A 236 -13.20 -10.20 6.69
CA VAL A 236 -13.68 -9.87 5.35
C VAL A 236 -13.66 -11.08 4.42
N LYS A 237 -14.42 -10.99 3.32
CA LYS A 237 -14.46 -12.01 2.25
C LYS A 237 -13.64 -11.61 1.02
N ILE A 238 -13.33 -10.32 0.89
CA ILE A 238 -12.51 -9.78 -0.20
C ILE A 238 -11.02 -10.06 0.07
N PRO A 239 -10.17 -10.13 -0.98
CA PRO A 239 -8.74 -10.33 -0.83
C PRO A 239 -8.08 -9.29 0.07
N VAL A 240 -7.10 -9.75 0.85
CA VAL A 240 -6.30 -8.91 1.75
C VAL A 240 -4.88 -8.85 1.21
N VAL A 241 -4.34 -7.63 1.07
CA VAL A 241 -2.96 -7.38 0.70
C VAL A 241 -2.19 -6.94 1.94
N GLY A 242 -1.17 -7.72 2.32
CA GLY A 242 -0.40 -7.48 3.54
C GLY A 242 0.82 -6.61 3.31
N LEU A 243 1.05 -5.60 4.15
CA LEU A 243 2.30 -4.82 4.16
C LEU A 243 2.66 -4.33 5.55
N GLY A 244 3.95 -4.03 5.73
CA GLY A 244 4.49 -3.51 6.99
C GLY A 244 5.59 -4.40 7.57
N GLY A 245 6.83 -4.06 7.26
CA GLY A 245 8.01 -4.71 7.80
C GLY A 245 8.47 -5.98 7.08
N ILE A 246 7.93 -6.26 5.90
CA ILE A 246 8.40 -7.36 5.03
C ILE A 246 9.76 -6.97 4.46
N SER A 247 10.78 -7.79 4.70
CA SER A 247 12.17 -7.56 4.29
C SER A 247 12.83 -8.77 3.62
N ASN A 248 12.16 -9.91 3.61
CA ASN A 248 12.62 -11.16 3.00
C ASN A 248 11.44 -12.09 2.70
N ALA A 249 11.70 -13.21 2.03
CA ALA A 249 10.67 -14.18 1.65
C ALA A 249 9.96 -14.84 2.85
N THR A 250 10.67 -15.09 3.94
CA THR A 250 10.06 -15.65 5.17
C THR A 250 9.00 -14.70 5.72
N ASP A 251 9.31 -13.41 5.80
CA ASP A 251 8.33 -12.41 6.23
C ASP A 251 7.08 -12.44 5.32
N ALA A 252 7.28 -12.49 4.00
CA ALA A 252 6.18 -12.52 3.03
C ALA A 252 5.31 -13.76 3.19
N VAL A 253 5.92 -14.94 3.37
CA VAL A 253 5.20 -16.20 3.63
C VAL A 253 4.39 -16.11 4.92
N GLU A 254 4.94 -15.53 6.00
CA GLU A 254 4.20 -15.34 7.25
C GLU A 254 2.92 -14.51 7.03
N PHE A 255 2.98 -13.44 6.22
CA PHE A 255 1.80 -12.64 5.88
C PHE A 255 0.77 -13.44 5.08
N MET A 256 1.21 -14.27 4.11
CA MET A 256 0.32 -15.11 3.34
C MET A 256 -0.33 -16.19 4.22
N LEU A 257 0.43 -16.86 5.07
CA LEU A 257 -0.11 -17.82 6.05
C LEU A 257 -1.12 -17.16 7.00
N ALA A 258 -0.92 -15.91 7.37
CA ALA A 258 -1.86 -15.14 8.19
C ALA A 258 -3.15 -14.74 7.44
N GLY A 259 -3.22 -14.93 6.12
CA GLY A 259 -4.40 -14.71 5.30
C GLY A 259 -4.27 -13.63 4.22
N ALA A 260 -3.07 -13.07 4.01
CA ALA A 260 -2.85 -12.19 2.87
C ALA A 260 -2.84 -12.99 1.55
N SER A 261 -3.58 -12.51 0.55
CA SER A 261 -3.55 -13.05 -0.82
C SER A 261 -2.33 -12.57 -1.60
N ALA A 262 -1.89 -11.34 -1.32
CA ALA A 262 -0.69 -10.72 -1.90
C ALA A 262 -0.01 -9.84 -0.85
N ILE A 263 1.20 -9.35 -1.15
CA ILE A 263 1.97 -8.49 -0.24
C ILE A 263 2.54 -7.27 -0.97
N GLU A 264 2.80 -6.20 -0.20
CA GLU A 264 3.54 -5.03 -0.66
C GLU A 264 4.82 -4.83 0.15
N ILE A 265 5.92 -4.58 -0.53
CA ILE A 265 7.22 -4.28 0.08
C ILE A 265 7.47 -2.77 0.02
N GLY A 266 7.70 -2.16 1.19
CA GLY A 266 7.93 -0.72 1.33
C GLY A 266 9.37 -0.39 1.69
N THR A 267 9.63 -0.07 2.95
CA THR A 267 10.90 0.46 3.47
C THR A 267 12.12 -0.37 3.08
N ALA A 268 11.97 -1.69 2.92
CA ALA A 268 13.06 -2.58 2.52
C ALA A 268 13.65 -2.23 1.14
N ASN A 269 12.88 -1.60 0.22
CA ASN A 269 13.38 -1.13 -1.08
C ASN A 269 14.47 -0.05 -0.94
N PHE A 270 14.50 0.70 0.16
CA PHE A 270 15.56 1.69 0.43
C PHE A 270 16.87 1.04 0.88
N ILE A 271 16.82 -0.19 1.39
CA ILE A 271 17.98 -0.94 1.87
C ILE A 271 18.52 -1.82 0.74
N ASP A 272 17.62 -2.52 0.04
CA ASP A 272 17.95 -3.38 -1.10
C ASP A 272 16.93 -3.13 -2.21
N PRO A 273 17.29 -2.39 -3.25
CA PRO A 273 16.39 -2.07 -4.37
C PRO A 273 15.83 -3.30 -5.09
N ALA A 274 16.51 -4.45 -5.03
CA ALA A 274 16.10 -5.71 -5.66
C ALA A 274 15.33 -6.64 -4.71
N VAL A 275 15.03 -6.21 -3.47
CA VAL A 275 14.40 -7.07 -2.45
C VAL A 275 13.08 -7.69 -2.92
N SER A 276 12.28 -6.94 -3.67
CA SER A 276 10.98 -7.41 -4.14
C SER A 276 11.11 -8.63 -5.08
N ALA A 277 12.06 -8.61 -6.02
CA ALA A 277 12.34 -9.76 -6.89
C ALA A 277 12.92 -10.96 -6.10
N LYS A 278 13.80 -10.71 -5.14
CA LYS A 278 14.33 -11.76 -4.25
C LYS A 278 13.22 -12.43 -3.44
N VAL A 279 12.23 -11.66 -3.01
CA VAL A 279 11.06 -12.19 -2.28
C VAL A 279 10.19 -13.05 -3.19
N VAL A 280 9.94 -12.66 -4.44
CA VAL A 280 9.23 -13.52 -5.43
C VAL A 280 9.90 -14.89 -5.54
N TRP A 281 11.22 -14.89 -5.75
CA TRP A 281 11.98 -16.12 -5.88
C TRP A 281 11.90 -16.98 -4.61
N GLY A 282 12.11 -16.38 -3.44
CA GLY A 282 12.08 -17.11 -2.17
C GLY A 282 10.69 -17.65 -1.78
N ILE A 283 9.58 -17.00 -2.18
CA ILE A 283 8.23 -17.56 -2.02
C ILE A 283 8.08 -18.79 -2.92
N ASN A 284 8.55 -18.74 -4.17
CA ASN A 284 8.50 -19.90 -5.07
C ASN A 284 9.29 -21.09 -4.49
N GLU A 285 10.51 -20.86 -4.00
CA GLU A 285 11.31 -21.91 -3.34
C GLU A 285 10.61 -22.49 -2.10
N TYR A 286 9.95 -21.62 -1.31
CA TYR A 286 9.18 -22.09 -0.16
C TYR A 286 8.05 -23.03 -0.61
N CYS A 287 7.28 -22.65 -1.62
CA CYS A 287 6.20 -23.46 -2.17
C CYS A 287 6.72 -24.82 -2.70
N GLU A 288 7.82 -24.81 -3.45
CA GLU A 288 8.43 -26.05 -3.97
C GLU A 288 8.87 -26.99 -2.84
N ARG A 289 9.56 -26.46 -1.82
CA ARG A 289 10.04 -27.26 -0.65
C ARG A 289 8.89 -27.85 0.18
N HIS A 290 7.75 -27.17 0.23
CA HIS A 290 6.58 -27.59 1.02
C HIS A 290 5.50 -28.29 0.20
N GLY A 291 5.71 -28.48 -1.12
CA GLY A 291 4.82 -29.23 -1.98
C GLY A 291 3.53 -28.50 -2.39
N PHE A 292 3.50 -27.17 -2.29
CA PHE A 292 2.39 -26.37 -2.81
C PHE A 292 2.44 -26.30 -4.33
N ALA A 293 1.33 -26.61 -4.98
CA ALA A 293 1.21 -26.50 -6.44
C ALA A 293 0.92 -25.06 -6.89
N GLN A 294 0.27 -24.27 -6.04
CA GLN A 294 -0.12 -22.90 -6.30
C GLN A 294 0.20 -22.03 -5.09
N VAL A 295 0.73 -20.85 -5.33
CA VAL A 295 1.06 -19.89 -4.25
C VAL A 295 -0.19 -19.43 -3.47
N ALA A 296 -1.36 -19.44 -4.12
CA ALA A 296 -2.63 -19.11 -3.47
C ALA A 296 -3.00 -20.07 -2.32
N GLU A 297 -2.47 -21.29 -2.31
CA GLU A 297 -2.68 -22.25 -1.23
C GLU A 297 -2.03 -21.82 0.11
N LEU A 298 -1.08 -20.87 0.07
CA LEU A 298 -0.52 -20.27 1.29
C LEU A 298 -1.50 -19.35 2.01
N THR A 299 -2.49 -18.79 1.30
CA THR A 299 -3.41 -17.79 1.87
C THR A 299 -4.26 -18.40 2.99
N GLY A 300 -3.96 -17.99 4.24
CA GLY A 300 -4.68 -18.47 5.42
C GLY A 300 -4.34 -19.90 5.87
N ALA A 301 -3.25 -20.47 5.36
CA ALA A 301 -2.82 -21.84 5.71
C ALA A 301 -2.09 -21.94 7.06
N LEU A 302 -2.25 -20.96 7.95
CA LEU A 302 -1.74 -21.01 9.32
C LEU A 302 -2.48 -22.11 10.11
N LEU A 303 -1.74 -23.10 10.64
CA LEU A 303 -2.23 -24.23 11.41
C LEU A 303 -2.57 -23.85 12.86
#